data_e1d03b7705570b11521507192927041e
#
_entry.id   e1d03b7705570b11521507192927041e
#
_cell.length_a   1.000
_cell.length_b   1.000
_cell.length_c   1.000
_cell.angle_alpha   90.00
_cell.angle_beta   90.00
_cell.angle_gamma   90.00
#
_symmetry.space_group_name_H-M   'P 1'
#
loop_
_entity.id
_entity.type
_entity.pdbx_description
1 polymer ?
#
loop_
_entity_poly.entity_id
_entity_poly.type
_entity_poly.pdbx_seq_one_letter_code
_entity_poly.pdbx_strand_id
1 'polypeptide(L)'
;MLNLSIMPLDTEHIDEIVADIIEQQKTGVSTHAMFMMEFNPEGTPAVNKAEMQCKKYDLFRERLDKSGARHGVLVQATLGHIYTPYEPYSFQPTVSLNNGEERVVTCCPLDPDFRKYIKEQFRILAERHPAVVMLDDDLGLFYRPTNGCACKHHMAEINRRAGKAITREELYQHCLGDTEEDKYYADLYVDVVRDSIVDCVKAMREGLDEVDPTIQGVVSGIYTSTFCEFSDYTAEAFAGKGNP
;
A
#
# COMPACT_ATOMS: atom_id res chain seq x y z
N MET A 1 13.87 -18.68 -6.16
CA MET A 1 12.52 -18.32 -6.66
C MET A 1 11.56 -18.41 -5.47
N LEU A 2 10.75 -17.38 -5.24
CA LEU A 2 9.72 -17.39 -4.21
C LEU A 2 8.43 -17.94 -4.80
N ASN A 3 7.89 -19.03 -4.23
CA ASN A 3 6.56 -19.53 -4.51
C ASN A 3 5.70 -19.22 -3.29
N LEU A 4 4.75 -18.32 -3.42
CA LEU A 4 3.94 -17.80 -2.33
C LEU A 4 2.55 -18.44 -2.33
N SER A 5 2.09 -18.90 -1.18
CA SER A 5 0.70 -19.32 -0.95
C SER A 5 0.02 -18.26 -0.09
N ILE A 6 -1.13 -17.76 -0.53
CA ILE A 6 -1.93 -16.79 0.25
C ILE A 6 -2.84 -17.57 1.19
N MET A 7 -2.78 -17.22 2.47
CA MET A 7 -3.50 -17.87 3.55
C MET A 7 -4.41 -16.89 4.30
N PRO A 8 -5.62 -17.29 4.68
CA PRO A 8 -6.50 -16.47 5.50
C PRO A 8 -6.00 -16.44 6.96
N LEU A 9 -6.30 -15.35 7.67
CA LEU A 9 -6.15 -15.25 9.13
C LEU A 9 -7.39 -15.84 9.85
N ASP A 10 -7.77 -17.05 9.46
CA ASP A 10 -8.90 -17.77 10.05
C ASP A 10 -8.47 -18.53 11.32
N THR A 11 -8.81 -17.96 12.46
CA THR A 11 -8.45 -18.52 13.77
C THR A 11 -9.31 -19.70 14.23
N GLU A 12 -10.36 -20.03 13.51
CA GLU A 12 -11.20 -21.21 13.82
C GLU A 12 -10.56 -22.50 13.26
N HIS A 13 -9.73 -22.38 12.20
CA HIS A 13 -9.11 -23.49 11.50
C HIS A 13 -7.57 -23.48 11.55
N ILE A 14 -6.98 -22.95 12.62
CA ILE A 14 -5.51 -22.76 12.75
C ILE A 14 -4.74 -24.06 12.48
N ASP A 15 -5.13 -25.14 13.12
CA ASP A 15 -4.35 -26.40 13.06
C ASP A 15 -4.41 -27.04 11.65
N GLU A 16 -5.54 -26.91 10.96
CA GLU A 16 -5.72 -27.35 9.58
C GLU A 16 -4.87 -26.53 8.62
N ILE A 17 -4.93 -25.19 8.74
CA ILE A 17 -4.15 -24.25 7.91
C ILE A 17 -2.65 -24.46 8.15
N VAL A 18 -2.20 -24.61 9.38
CA VAL A 18 -0.79 -24.87 9.71
C VAL A 18 -0.31 -26.20 9.13
N ALA A 19 -1.13 -27.25 9.22
CA ALA A 19 -0.79 -28.56 8.65
C ALA A 19 -0.67 -28.48 7.12
N ASP A 20 -1.59 -27.78 6.44
CA ASP A 20 -1.55 -27.58 4.99
C ASP A 20 -0.31 -26.78 4.56
N ILE A 21 0.04 -25.71 5.27
CA ILE A 21 1.26 -24.93 5.00
C ILE A 21 2.51 -25.80 5.09
N ILE A 22 2.62 -26.59 6.14
CA ILE A 22 3.77 -27.48 6.35
C ILE A 22 3.87 -28.51 5.22
N GLU A 23 2.77 -29.10 4.79
CA GLU A 23 2.74 -30.06 3.69
C GLU A 23 3.06 -29.42 2.34
N GLN A 24 2.53 -28.21 2.05
CA GLN A 24 2.85 -27.47 0.84
C GLN A 24 4.34 -27.15 0.74
N GLN A 25 4.98 -26.73 1.83
CA GLN A 25 6.41 -26.43 1.84
C GLN A 25 7.27 -27.67 1.76
N LYS A 26 6.88 -28.75 2.43
CA LYS A 26 7.56 -30.05 2.38
C LYS A 26 7.54 -30.66 0.98
N THR A 27 6.44 -30.52 0.27
CA THR A 27 6.27 -31.02 -1.11
C THR A 27 6.81 -30.06 -2.18
N GLY A 28 7.23 -28.85 -1.81
CA GLY A 28 7.78 -27.83 -2.71
C GLY A 28 6.71 -27.07 -3.50
N VAL A 29 5.44 -27.20 -3.15
CA VAL A 29 4.34 -26.44 -3.77
C VAL A 29 4.47 -24.95 -3.45
N SER A 30 4.82 -24.61 -2.22
CA SER A 30 5.14 -23.22 -1.83
C SER A 30 6.46 -23.14 -1.07
N THR A 31 7.06 -21.94 -1.05
CA THR A 31 8.23 -21.64 -0.25
C THR A 31 7.88 -20.82 0.99
N HIS A 32 6.81 -20.04 0.92
CA HIS A 32 6.32 -19.19 2.01
C HIS A 32 4.81 -19.13 2.02
N ALA A 33 4.21 -19.13 3.21
CA ALA A 33 2.81 -18.84 3.42
C ALA A 33 2.63 -17.36 3.74
N MET A 34 1.80 -16.64 2.97
CA MET A 34 1.55 -15.22 3.11
C MET A 34 0.17 -15.00 3.72
N PHE A 35 0.12 -14.52 4.95
CA PHE A 35 -1.14 -14.21 5.62
C PHE A 35 -1.66 -12.85 5.20
N MET A 36 -2.91 -12.80 4.75
CA MET A 36 -3.52 -11.56 4.26
C MET A 36 -3.96 -10.66 5.42
N MET A 37 -3.51 -9.40 5.38
CA MET A 37 -3.89 -8.33 6.31
C MET A 37 -4.36 -7.11 5.54
N GLU A 38 -5.23 -6.30 6.16
CA GLU A 38 -5.74 -5.05 5.60
C GLU A 38 -5.39 -3.87 6.52
N PHE A 39 -4.76 -2.83 5.97
CA PHE A 39 -4.33 -1.66 6.74
C PHE A 39 -5.02 -0.36 6.33
N ASN A 40 -6.08 -0.44 5.51
CA ASN A 40 -6.91 0.73 5.22
C ASN A 40 -7.46 1.33 6.52
N PRO A 41 -7.45 2.66 6.69
CA PRO A 41 -7.90 3.31 7.92
C PRO A 41 -9.41 3.21 8.10
N GLU A 42 -9.83 3.10 9.36
CA GLU A 42 -11.23 3.15 9.83
C GLU A 42 -11.31 3.84 11.18
N GLY A 43 -12.38 4.59 11.39
CA GLY A 43 -12.67 5.25 12.66
C GLY A 43 -11.97 6.60 12.86
N THR A 44 -12.40 7.32 13.89
CA THR A 44 -11.83 8.61 14.29
C THR A 44 -11.69 8.64 15.82
N PRO A 45 -10.46 8.48 16.39
CA PRO A 45 -9.20 8.24 15.69
C PRO A 45 -9.16 6.90 14.95
N ALA A 46 -8.33 6.80 13.92
CA ALA A 46 -8.20 5.56 13.16
C ALA A 46 -7.74 4.41 14.05
N VAL A 47 -8.44 3.27 13.95
CA VAL A 47 -8.12 2.07 14.74
C VAL A 47 -6.78 1.48 14.32
N ASN A 48 -6.08 0.90 15.28
CA ASN A 48 -4.82 0.21 15.01
C ASN A 48 -5.07 -1.21 14.45
N LYS A 49 -5.25 -1.30 13.13
CA LYS A 49 -5.53 -2.57 12.44
C LYS A 49 -4.36 -3.55 12.53
N ALA A 50 -3.14 -3.07 12.43
CA ALA A 50 -1.95 -3.92 12.53
C ALA A 50 -1.90 -4.63 13.89
N GLU A 51 -2.14 -3.93 15.00
CA GLU A 51 -2.17 -4.55 16.32
C GLU A 51 -3.25 -5.63 16.43
N MET A 52 -4.44 -5.37 15.89
CA MET A 52 -5.55 -6.33 15.91
C MET A 52 -5.25 -7.58 15.10
N GLN A 53 -4.73 -7.42 13.89
CA GLN A 53 -4.45 -8.53 12.98
C GLN A 53 -3.17 -9.29 13.35
N CYS A 54 -2.16 -8.61 13.87
CA CYS A 54 -0.96 -9.25 14.39
C CYS A 54 -1.26 -10.19 15.56
N LYS A 55 -2.23 -9.88 16.44
CA LYS A 55 -2.66 -10.82 17.49
C LYS A 55 -3.19 -12.14 16.93
N LYS A 56 -3.90 -12.11 15.80
CA LYS A 56 -4.33 -13.33 15.11
C LYS A 56 -3.15 -14.04 14.45
N TYR A 57 -2.29 -13.28 13.78
CA TYR A 57 -1.10 -13.80 13.11
C TYR A 57 -0.14 -14.49 14.09
N ASP A 58 0.04 -13.96 15.29
CA ASP A 58 0.88 -14.55 16.34
C ASP A 58 0.48 -16.00 16.66
N LEU A 59 -0.82 -16.35 16.58
CA LEU A 59 -1.30 -17.72 16.81
C LEU A 59 -0.82 -18.72 15.74
N PHE A 60 -0.70 -18.27 14.50
CA PHE A 60 -0.14 -19.08 13.39
C PHE A 60 1.39 -19.12 13.48
N ARG A 61 2.01 -17.93 13.64
CA ARG A 61 3.46 -17.76 13.71
C ARG A 61 4.10 -18.68 14.74
N GLU A 62 3.58 -18.73 15.97
CA GLU A 62 4.11 -19.59 17.04
C GLU A 62 4.14 -21.08 16.67
N ARG A 63 3.19 -21.54 15.87
CA ARG A 63 3.15 -22.95 15.38
C ARG A 63 4.09 -23.17 14.21
N LEU A 64 4.11 -22.24 13.26
CA LEU A 64 4.95 -22.31 12.07
C LEU A 64 6.43 -22.22 12.43
N ASP A 65 6.82 -21.29 13.33
CA ASP A 65 8.19 -21.17 13.82
C ASP A 65 8.69 -22.51 14.45
N LYS A 66 7.86 -23.17 15.23
CA LYS A 66 8.19 -24.48 15.83
C LYS A 66 8.40 -25.56 14.78
N SER A 67 7.75 -25.49 13.63
CA SER A 67 7.89 -26.46 12.53
C SER A 67 9.02 -26.09 11.56
N GLY A 68 9.58 -24.87 11.65
CA GLY A 68 10.54 -24.32 10.70
C GLY A 68 9.93 -23.91 9.36
N ALA A 69 8.60 -23.83 9.27
CA ALA A 69 7.93 -23.35 8.08
C ALA A 69 8.08 -21.83 7.91
N ARG A 70 8.31 -21.40 6.68
CA ARG A 70 8.50 -20.00 6.34
C ARG A 70 7.17 -19.32 6.12
N HIS A 71 7.02 -18.13 6.68
CA HIS A 71 5.80 -17.34 6.57
C HIS A 71 6.12 -15.85 6.43
N GLY A 72 5.15 -15.11 5.93
CA GLY A 72 5.16 -13.68 5.74
C GLY A 72 3.75 -13.11 5.75
N VAL A 73 3.64 -11.86 5.34
CA VAL A 73 2.36 -11.13 5.32
C VAL A 73 2.15 -10.47 3.96
N LEU A 74 0.97 -10.67 3.40
CA LEU A 74 0.44 -9.88 2.29
C LEU A 74 -0.41 -8.76 2.88
N VAL A 75 -0.02 -7.51 2.66
CA VAL A 75 -0.78 -6.34 3.10
C VAL A 75 -1.62 -5.81 1.95
N GLN A 76 -2.92 -5.93 2.11
CA GLN A 76 -3.93 -5.45 1.18
C GLN A 76 -4.51 -4.11 1.64
N ALA A 77 -5.12 -3.38 0.74
CA ALA A 77 -5.88 -2.16 1.01
C ALA A 77 -5.07 -1.06 1.75
N THR A 78 -3.79 -0.87 1.41
CA THR A 78 -2.92 0.13 2.08
C THR A 78 -3.43 1.56 1.93
N LEU A 79 -3.68 2.03 0.70
CA LEU A 79 -4.26 3.35 0.43
C LEU A 79 -5.79 3.35 0.58
N GLY A 80 -6.38 2.19 0.66
CA GLY A 80 -7.81 1.91 0.63
C GLY A 80 -8.14 0.89 -0.46
N HIS A 81 -9.37 0.43 -0.45
CA HIS A 81 -9.89 -0.51 -1.43
C HIS A 81 -11.11 0.08 -2.13
N ILE A 82 -11.72 -0.65 -3.07
CA ILE A 82 -12.96 -0.23 -3.75
C ILE A 82 -14.17 -0.14 -2.82
N TYR A 83 -14.07 -0.66 -1.61
CA TYR A 83 -15.15 -0.64 -0.61
C TYR A 83 -15.12 0.64 0.21
N THR A 84 -16.30 1.19 0.47
CA THR A 84 -16.46 2.27 1.44
C THR A 84 -16.12 1.73 2.84
N PRO A 85 -15.26 2.42 3.61
CA PRO A 85 -14.98 2.03 4.98
C PRO A 85 -16.27 1.99 5.81
N TYR A 86 -16.37 1.04 6.74
CA TYR A 86 -17.52 0.90 7.63
C TYR A 86 -17.67 2.12 8.54
N GLU A 87 -16.56 2.69 8.98
CA GLU A 87 -16.53 3.89 9.80
C GLU A 87 -15.70 5.00 9.12
N PRO A 88 -16.18 6.26 9.14
CA PRO A 88 -15.44 7.39 8.62
C PRO A 88 -14.08 7.55 9.33
N TYR A 89 -13.07 7.94 8.57
CA TYR A 89 -11.74 8.30 9.08
C TYR A 89 -11.44 9.79 8.84
N SER A 90 -10.43 10.33 9.55
CA SER A 90 -10.11 11.74 9.52
C SER A 90 -9.05 12.15 8.50
N PHE A 91 -8.44 11.20 7.79
CA PHE A 91 -7.41 11.49 6.77
C PHE A 91 -8.03 12.09 5.51
N GLN A 92 -7.21 12.84 4.76
CA GLN A 92 -7.65 13.43 3.50
C GLN A 92 -8.00 12.31 2.49
N PRO A 93 -9.24 12.22 2.00
CA PRO A 93 -9.58 11.31 0.91
C PRO A 93 -8.99 11.82 -0.42
N THR A 94 -8.92 10.93 -1.42
CA THR A 94 -8.59 11.37 -2.78
C THR A 94 -9.69 12.25 -3.36
N VAL A 95 -9.28 13.21 -4.21
CA VAL A 95 -10.17 14.17 -4.87
C VAL A 95 -10.02 14.04 -6.37
N SER A 96 -11.15 13.91 -7.05
CA SER A 96 -11.18 13.80 -8.51
C SER A 96 -10.71 15.08 -9.19
N LEU A 97 -9.81 14.94 -10.18
CA LEU A 97 -9.30 16.06 -10.95
C LEU A 97 -10.41 16.75 -11.74
N ASN A 98 -11.34 15.99 -12.34
CA ASN A 98 -12.34 16.52 -13.27
C ASN A 98 -13.48 17.30 -12.59
N ASN A 99 -13.98 16.82 -11.44
CA ASN A 99 -15.19 17.38 -10.81
C ASN A 99 -15.00 17.81 -9.35
N GLY A 100 -13.81 17.54 -8.73
CA GLY A 100 -13.55 17.89 -7.35
C GLY A 100 -14.26 17.03 -6.30
N GLU A 101 -14.90 15.94 -6.67
CA GLU A 101 -15.55 15.05 -5.72
C GLU A 101 -14.52 14.27 -4.88
N GLU A 102 -14.76 14.23 -3.57
CA GLU A 102 -14.00 13.40 -2.65
C GLU A 102 -14.43 11.94 -2.73
N ARG A 103 -13.45 11.04 -2.62
CA ARG A 103 -13.67 9.60 -2.61
C ARG A 103 -13.07 8.98 -1.37
N VAL A 104 -13.90 8.75 -0.38
CA VAL A 104 -13.53 8.18 0.93
C VAL A 104 -13.03 6.74 0.88
N VAL A 105 -13.11 6.08 -0.28
CA VAL A 105 -12.59 4.72 -0.46
C VAL A 105 -11.06 4.65 -0.57
N THR A 106 -10.39 5.80 -0.74
CA THR A 106 -8.93 5.88 -0.91
C THR A 106 -8.37 7.11 -0.22
N CYS A 107 -7.35 6.92 0.62
CA CYS A 107 -6.63 7.99 1.28
C CYS A 107 -5.63 8.66 0.34
N CYS A 108 -5.44 9.96 0.54
CA CYS A 108 -4.40 10.69 -0.16
C CYS A 108 -3.01 10.31 0.37
N PRO A 109 -2.09 9.79 -0.48
CA PRO A 109 -0.74 9.43 -0.02
C PRO A 109 0.14 10.63 0.35
N LEU A 110 -0.27 11.87 0.03
CA LEU A 110 0.40 13.10 0.50
C LEU A 110 -0.11 13.60 1.85
N ASP A 111 -1.16 13.02 2.40
CA ASP A 111 -1.61 13.39 3.74
C ASP A 111 -0.56 12.97 4.78
N PRO A 112 0.04 13.91 5.54
CA PRO A 112 1.10 13.59 6.49
C PRO A 112 0.60 12.73 7.67
N ASP A 113 -0.65 12.88 8.09
CA ASP A 113 -1.21 12.10 9.17
C ASP A 113 -1.49 10.66 8.72
N PHE A 114 -1.95 10.48 7.47
CA PHE A 114 -2.07 9.16 6.87
C PHE A 114 -0.70 8.48 6.72
N ARG A 115 0.32 9.19 6.24
CA ARG A 115 1.69 8.63 6.16
C ARG A 115 2.22 8.17 7.52
N LYS A 116 1.97 8.95 8.55
CA LYS A 116 2.33 8.57 9.93
C LYS A 116 1.58 7.33 10.39
N TYR A 117 0.27 7.26 10.11
CA TYR A 117 -0.55 6.11 10.43
C TYR A 117 -0.02 4.84 9.75
N ILE A 118 0.16 4.87 8.42
CA ILE A 118 0.59 3.68 7.67
C ILE A 118 2.01 3.24 8.07
N LYS A 119 2.94 4.16 8.30
CA LYS A 119 4.26 3.86 8.82
C LYS A 119 4.19 3.09 10.14
N GLU A 120 3.33 3.53 11.06
CA GLU A 120 3.15 2.86 12.35
C GLU A 120 2.54 1.46 12.20
N GLN A 121 1.58 1.25 11.25
CA GLN A 121 1.06 -0.09 10.98
C GLN A 121 2.17 -1.06 10.55
N PHE A 122 3.08 -0.62 9.66
CA PHE A 122 4.21 -1.44 9.22
C PHE A 122 5.27 -1.64 10.31
N ARG A 123 5.49 -0.65 11.17
CA ARG A 123 6.37 -0.79 12.34
C ARG A 123 5.86 -1.89 13.30
N ILE A 124 4.56 -1.88 13.60
CA ILE A 124 3.94 -2.89 14.46
C ILE A 124 4.01 -4.29 13.83
N LEU A 125 3.78 -4.39 12.52
CA LEU A 125 3.93 -5.65 11.80
C LEU A 125 5.36 -6.19 11.89
N ALA A 126 6.35 -5.32 11.73
CA ALA A 126 7.77 -5.69 11.78
C ALA A 126 8.22 -6.31 13.12
N GLU A 127 7.54 -5.99 14.23
CA GLU A 127 7.81 -6.62 15.54
C GLU A 127 7.56 -8.13 15.56
N ARG A 128 6.89 -8.67 14.54
CA ARG A 128 6.64 -10.10 14.37
C ARG A 128 7.70 -10.79 13.50
N HIS A 129 8.67 -10.04 12.99
CA HIS A 129 9.79 -10.51 12.17
C HIS A 129 9.35 -11.44 11.03
N PRO A 130 8.35 -11.07 10.20
CA PRO A 130 7.97 -11.89 9.05
C PRO A 130 9.15 -11.95 8.06
N ALA A 131 9.36 -13.12 7.43
CA ALA A 131 10.46 -13.27 6.45
C ALA A 131 10.25 -12.35 5.23
N VAL A 132 9.00 -12.18 4.83
CA VAL A 132 8.59 -11.38 3.67
C VAL A 132 7.35 -10.57 4.01
N VAL A 133 7.33 -9.31 3.61
CA VAL A 133 6.13 -8.47 3.56
C VAL A 133 5.87 -8.12 2.10
N MET A 134 4.68 -8.42 1.63
CA MET A 134 4.25 -8.14 0.26
C MET A 134 3.15 -7.08 0.28
N LEU A 135 3.29 -6.04 -0.53
CA LEU A 135 2.20 -5.11 -0.83
C LEU A 135 1.37 -5.67 -1.98
N ASP A 136 0.05 -5.62 -1.85
CA ASP A 136 -0.86 -6.03 -2.89
C ASP A 136 -0.96 -4.98 -4.02
N ASP A 137 -1.72 -5.29 -5.05
CA ASP A 137 -1.82 -4.55 -6.30
C ASP A 137 -2.62 -3.24 -6.23
N ASP A 138 -3.03 -2.81 -5.05
CA ASP A 138 -3.89 -1.65 -4.85
C ASP A 138 -3.16 -0.31 -4.56
N LEU A 139 -1.86 -0.23 -4.92
CA LEU A 139 -1.02 0.95 -4.77
C LEU A 139 -1.14 1.97 -5.91
N GLY A 140 -2.23 2.03 -6.62
CA GLY A 140 -2.43 2.98 -7.71
C GLY A 140 -3.53 3.99 -7.43
N LEU A 141 -3.50 5.12 -8.13
CA LEU A 141 -4.52 6.17 -8.05
C LEU A 141 -5.23 6.43 -9.38
N PHE A 142 -4.57 6.23 -10.54
CA PHE A 142 -5.16 6.55 -11.84
C PHE A 142 -6.28 5.58 -12.26
N TYR A 143 -6.20 4.33 -11.87
CA TYR A 143 -7.28 3.38 -12.10
C TYR A 143 -8.46 3.53 -11.12
N ARG A 144 -8.30 4.36 -10.08
CA ARG A 144 -9.36 4.66 -9.10
C ARG A 144 -10.41 5.61 -9.70
N PRO A 145 -11.62 5.69 -9.12
CA PRO A 145 -12.68 6.57 -9.62
C PRO A 145 -12.30 8.06 -9.68
N THR A 146 -11.29 8.49 -8.91
CA THR A 146 -10.77 9.86 -8.93
C THR A 146 -9.82 10.14 -10.09
N ASN A 147 -9.33 9.11 -10.76
CA ASN A 147 -8.32 9.21 -11.81
C ASN A 147 -7.11 10.07 -11.36
N GLY A 148 -6.42 9.59 -10.33
CA GLY A 148 -5.38 10.32 -9.63
C GLY A 148 -5.90 11.01 -8.35
N CYS A 149 -5.26 12.10 -7.96
CA CYS A 149 -5.70 12.90 -6.82
C CYS A 149 -5.36 14.38 -7.01
N ALA A 150 -6.37 15.24 -6.90
CA ALA A 150 -6.23 16.69 -6.97
C ALA A 150 -6.71 17.39 -5.68
N CYS A 151 -6.49 16.75 -4.51
CA CYS A 151 -6.78 17.35 -3.22
C CYS A 151 -5.84 18.51 -2.89
N LYS A 152 -6.11 19.21 -1.79
CA LYS A 152 -5.28 20.36 -1.33
C LYS A 152 -3.79 20.04 -1.27
N HIS A 153 -3.39 18.84 -0.87
CA HIS A 153 -1.98 18.44 -0.76
C HIS A 153 -1.34 18.27 -2.15
N HIS A 154 -2.03 17.60 -3.07
CA HIS A 154 -1.54 17.44 -4.44
C HIS A 154 -1.48 18.78 -5.18
N MET A 155 -2.52 19.60 -5.09
CA MET A 155 -2.52 20.93 -5.71
C MET A 155 -1.42 21.82 -5.14
N ALA A 156 -1.15 21.78 -3.83
CA ALA A 156 -0.05 22.52 -3.23
C ALA A 156 1.31 22.07 -3.78
N GLU A 157 1.54 20.76 -3.96
CA GLU A 157 2.79 20.22 -4.50
C GLU A 157 2.95 20.54 -6.00
N ILE A 158 1.88 20.45 -6.78
CA ILE A 158 1.87 20.83 -8.21
C ILE A 158 2.25 22.30 -8.34
N ASN A 159 1.61 23.19 -7.58
CA ASN A 159 1.86 24.62 -7.60
C ASN A 159 3.31 24.97 -7.17
N ARG A 160 3.81 24.25 -6.17
CA ARG A 160 5.19 24.40 -5.72
C ARG A 160 6.19 24.01 -6.83
N ARG A 161 5.98 22.89 -7.53
CA ARG A 161 6.87 22.45 -8.63
C ARG A 161 6.75 23.33 -9.86
N ALA A 162 5.55 23.77 -10.19
CA ALA A 162 5.29 24.66 -11.31
C ALA A 162 5.85 26.08 -11.11
N GLY A 163 6.08 26.50 -9.83
CA GLY A 163 6.44 27.88 -9.50
C GLY A 163 5.33 28.89 -9.78
N LYS A 164 4.10 28.41 -10.01
CA LYS A 164 2.92 29.22 -10.37
C LYS A 164 1.69 28.57 -9.73
N ALA A 165 0.80 29.39 -9.20
CA ALA A 165 -0.48 28.91 -8.69
C ALA A 165 -1.46 28.69 -9.85
N ILE A 166 -1.94 27.46 -9.96
CA ILE A 166 -3.04 27.07 -10.84
C ILE A 166 -4.13 26.40 -10.02
N THR A 167 -5.36 26.52 -10.49
CA THR A 167 -6.52 25.84 -9.91
C THR A 167 -6.63 24.39 -10.40
N ARG A 168 -7.44 23.60 -9.72
CA ARG A 168 -7.77 22.23 -10.17
C ARG A 168 -8.41 22.24 -11.56
N GLU A 169 -9.30 23.21 -11.80
CA GLU A 169 -10.01 23.38 -13.08
C GLU A 169 -9.02 23.71 -14.22
N GLU A 170 -8.06 24.59 -13.99
CA GLU A 170 -7.01 24.91 -14.96
C GLU A 170 -6.13 23.68 -15.23
N LEU A 171 -5.71 22.96 -14.18
CA LEU A 171 -4.97 21.71 -14.34
C LEU A 171 -5.74 20.68 -15.17
N TYR A 172 -7.05 20.55 -14.92
CA TYR A 172 -7.90 19.65 -15.70
C TYR A 172 -7.96 20.03 -17.17
N GLN A 173 -8.05 21.34 -17.49
CA GLN A 173 -8.02 21.81 -18.87
C GLN A 173 -6.68 21.52 -19.54
N HIS A 174 -5.56 21.72 -18.84
CA HIS A 174 -4.25 21.33 -19.35
C HIS A 174 -4.15 19.83 -19.64
N CYS A 175 -4.70 18.97 -18.77
CA CYS A 175 -4.71 17.52 -19.02
C CYS A 175 -5.58 17.09 -20.22
N LEU A 176 -6.44 17.95 -20.73
CA LEU A 176 -7.24 17.72 -21.95
C LEU A 176 -6.68 18.38 -23.20
N GLY A 177 -5.72 19.30 -23.07
CA GLY A 177 -5.13 20.04 -24.14
C GLY A 177 -3.97 19.31 -24.85
N ASP A 178 -3.42 19.93 -25.90
CA ASP A 178 -2.36 19.34 -26.72
C ASP A 178 -1.17 20.29 -26.97
N THR A 179 -1.18 21.49 -26.36
CA THR A 179 -0.05 22.42 -26.43
C THR A 179 1.14 21.95 -25.61
N GLU A 180 2.31 22.52 -25.82
CA GLU A 180 3.50 22.19 -24.99
C GLU A 180 3.32 22.55 -23.51
N GLU A 181 2.56 23.63 -23.20
CA GLU A 181 2.20 23.97 -21.84
C GLU A 181 1.25 22.92 -21.23
N ASP A 182 0.28 22.46 -22.01
CA ASP A 182 -0.66 21.42 -21.57
C ASP A 182 0.07 20.11 -21.24
N LYS A 183 0.96 19.67 -22.10
CA LYS A 183 1.79 18.48 -21.85
C LYS A 183 2.64 18.63 -20.61
N TYR A 184 3.25 19.79 -20.40
CA TYR A 184 4.04 20.07 -19.20
C TYR A 184 3.21 19.88 -17.92
N TYR A 185 1.99 20.42 -17.85
CA TYR A 185 1.15 20.27 -16.67
C TYR A 185 0.58 18.86 -16.51
N ALA A 186 0.26 18.19 -17.61
CA ALA A 186 -0.16 16.79 -17.58
C ALA A 186 0.95 15.87 -17.03
N ASP A 187 2.18 16.02 -17.55
CA ASP A 187 3.34 15.28 -17.07
C ASP A 187 3.66 15.59 -15.60
N LEU A 188 3.59 16.87 -15.21
CA LEU A 188 3.78 17.29 -13.84
C LEU A 188 2.75 16.66 -12.89
N TYR A 189 1.49 16.57 -13.32
CA TYR A 189 0.44 15.89 -12.54
C TYR A 189 0.76 14.41 -12.35
N VAL A 190 1.13 13.71 -13.41
CA VAL A 190 1.54 12.29 -13.34
C VAL A 190 2.73 12.11 -12.42
N ASP A 191 3.74 12.96 -12.52
CA ASP A 191 4.94 12.90 -11.68
C ASP A 191 4.61 13.13 -10.20
N VAL A 192 3.75 14.10 -9.87
CA VAL A 192 3.35 14.36 -8.48
C VAL A 192 2.54 13.19 -7.91
N VAL A 193 1.64 12.61 -8.70
CA VAL A 193 0.88 11.43 -8.28
C VAL A 193 1.80 10.24 -8.05
N ARG A 194 2.71 9.95 -8.97
CA ARG A 194 3.73 8.89 -8.82
C ARG A 194 4.55 9.08 -7.54
N ASP A 195 5.15 10.25 -7.39
CA ASP A 195 6.04 10.54 -6.26
C ASP A 195 5.29 10.45 -4.92
N SER A 196 4.01 10.81 -4.91
CA SER A 196 3.16 10.70 -3.73
C SER A 196 2.98 9.25 -3.26
N ILE A 197 2.76 8.33 -4.21
CA ILE A 197 2.64 6.89 -3.95
C ILE A 197 3.99 6.34 -3.47
N VAL A 198 5.07 6.65 -4.18
CA VAL A 198 6.43 6.20 -3.84
C VAL A 198 6.84 6.66 -2.45
N ASP A 199 6.57 7.91 -2.09
CA ASP A 199 6.90 8.43 -0.76
C ASP A 199 6.04 7.80 0.35
N CYS A 200 4.79 7.42 0.04
CA CYS A 200 3.98 6.65 0.97
C CYS A 200 4.54 5.24 1.18
N VAL A 201 5.00 4.59 0.11
CA VAL A 201 5.66 3.27 0.19
C VAL A 201 6.99 3.34 0.95
N LYS A 202 7.76 4.43 0.77
CA LYS A 202 8.97 4.68 1.60
C LYS A 202 8.63 4.78 3.08
N ALA A 203 7.52 5.45 3.44
CA ALA A 203 7.09 5.50 4.83
C ALA A 203 6.73 4.11 5.39
N MET A 204 6.09 3.25 4.58
CA MET A 204 5.85 1.84 4.95
C MET A 204 7.17 1.10 5.18
N ARG A 205 8.14 1.25 4.25
CA ARG A 205 9.48 0.65 4.37
C ARG A 205 10.23 1.14 5.59
N GLU A 206 10.21 2.44 5.86
CA GLU A 206 10.78 3.01 7.07
C GLU A 206 10.20 2.39 8.35
N GLY A 207 8.89 2.13 8.37
CA GLY A 207 8.24 1.43 9.48
C GLY A 207 8.83 0.03 9.72
N LEU A 208 9.09 -0.73 8.65
CA LEU A 208 9.76 -2.03 8.74
C LEU A 208 11.22 -1.87 9.23
N ASP A 209 11.97 -0.94 8.64
CA ASP A 209 13.39 -0.73 8.90
C ASP A 209 13.69 -0.26 10.32
N GLU A 210 12.76 0.44 10.97
CA GLU A 210 12.90 0.85 12.38
C GLU A 210 12.99 -0.35 13.35
N VAL A 211 12.47 -1.50 12.96
CA VAL A 211 12.45 -2.72 13.78
C VAL A 211 13.38 -3.78 13.21
N ASP A 212 13.22 -4.11 11.93
CA ASP A 212 13.98 -5.17 11.29
C ASP A 212 14.25 -4.86 9.80
N PRO A 213 15.39 -4.26 9.47
CA PRO A 213 15.76 -3.92 8.09
C PRO A 213 16.05 -5.14 7.21
N THR A 214 16.06 -6.37 7.77
CA THR A 214 16.28 -7.61 7.01
C THR A 214 14.98 -8.18 6.41
N ILE A 215 13.82 -7.67 6.81
CA ILE A 215 12.54 -8.08 6.23
C ILE A 215 12.54 -7.79 4.73
N GLN A 216 12.33 -8.82 3.94
CA GLN A 216 12.24 -8.67 2.49
C GLN A 216 10.92 -8.00 2.10
N GLY A 217 10.99 -6.90 1.35
CA GLY A 217 9.83 -6.24 0.75
C GLY A 217 9.56 -6.76 -0.66
N VAL A 218 8.31 -6.98 -0.98
CA VAL A 218 7.83 -7.40 -2.31
C VAL A 218 6.60 -6.58 -2.65
N VAL A 219 6.44 -6.20 -3.91
CA VAL A 219 5.22 -5.54 -4.42
C VAL A 219 4.58 -6.44 -5.47
N SER A 220 3.28 -6.65 -5.35
CA SER A 220 2.51 -7.37 -6.36
C SER A 220 2.36 -6.49 -7.60
N GLY A 221 2.78 -7.00 -8.75
CA GLY A 221 2.55 -6.38 -10.04
C GLY A 221 1.45 -7.10 -10.80
N ILE A 222 0.46 -6.38 -11.32
CA ILE A 222 -0.57 -6.97 -12.17
C ILE A 222 -0.17 -6.94 -13.66
N TYR A 223 -0.75 -7.86 -14.41
CA TYR A 223 -0.47 -8.15 -15.83
C TYR A 223 -0.80 -7.04 -16.82
N THR A 224 -1.46 -5.97 -16.41
CA THR A 224 -1.83 -4.87 -17.29
C THR A 224 -1.23 -3.58 -16.79
N SER A 225 -0.66 -2.80 -17.69
CA SER A 225 -0.13 -1.46 -17.43
C SER A 225 -1.11 -0.51 -16.72
N THR A 226 -2.38 -0.87 -16.66
CA THR A 226 -3.45 -0.06 -16.07
C THR A 226 -3.52 -0.16 -14.54
N PHE A 227 -3.07 -1.28 -13.94
CA PHE A 227 -3.20 -1.53 -12.49
C PHE A 227 -1.87 -1.44 -11.75
N CYS A 228 -0.75 -1.54 -12.42
CA CYS A 228 0.59 -1.46 -11.84
C CYS A 228 1.24 -0.11 -12.10
N GLU A 229 0.51 0.93 -11.73
CA GLU A 229 1.07 2.27 -11.82
C GLU A 229 2.37 2.34 -11.01
N PHE A 230 3.45 2.66 -11.72
CA PHE A 230 4.74 2.91 -11.09
C PHE A 230 5.32 1.74 -10.30
N SER A 231 5.01 0.48 -10.68
CA SER A 231 5.44 -0.72 -9.95
C SER A 231 6.97 -0.80 -9.77
N ASP A 232 7.75 -0.37 -10.75
CA ASP A 232 9.22 -0.35 -10.64
C ASP A 232 9.69 0.57 -9.52
N TYR A 233 9.12 1.78 -9.43
CA TYR A 233 9.46 2.75 -8.39
C TYR A 233 9.00 2.30 -7.00
N THR A 234 7.82 1.70 -6.89
CA THR A 234 7.29 1.21 -5.61
C THR A 234 8.03 -0.03 -5.14
N ALA A 235 8.40 -0.93 -6.05
CA ALA A 235 9.19 -2.11 -5.74
C ALA A 235 10.60 -1.73 -5.24
N GLU A 236 11.29 -0.81 -5.93
CA GLU A 236 12.58 -0.28 -5.49
C GLU A 236 12.48 0.37 -4.10
N ALA A 237 11.44 1.17 -3.87
CA ALA A 237 11.23 1.85 -2.59
C ALA A 237 10.93 0.89 -1.43
N PHE A 238 10.33 -0.28 -1.70
CA PHE A 238 9.90 -1.22 -0.68
C PHE A 238 10.85 -2.40 -0.45
N ALA A 239 11.70 -2.75 -1.40
CA ALA A 239 12.53 -3.95 -1.37
C ALA A 239 13.40 -4.11 -0.10
N GLY A 240 13.93 -3.01 0.45
CA GLY A 240 14.81 -3.03 1.61
C GLY A 240 16.29 -3.21 1.24
N LYS A 241 17.18 -3.06 2.22
CA LYS A 241 18.64 -3.12 2.01
C LYS A 241 19.07 -4.52 1.58
N GLY A 242 19.76 -4.61 0.44
CA GLY A 242 20.34 -5.86 -0.05
C GLY A 242 19.35 -6.80 -0.77
N ASN A 243 18.13 -6.36 -0.97
CA ASN A 243 17.15 -7.03 -1.84
C ASN A 243 17.11 -6.27 -3.17
N PRO A 244 17.35 -6.95 -4.30
CA PRO A 244 17.27 -6.35 -5.62
C PRO A 244 15.83 -6.14 -6.06
#